data_ea4f85ca276a860059b4a2e36abcf8c6
#
_entry.id   ea4f85ca276a860059b4a2e36abcf8c6
#
_cell.length_a   1.000
_cell.length_b   1.000
_cell.length_c   1.000
_cell.angle_alpha   90.00
_cell.angle_beta   90.00
_cell.angle_gamma   90.00
#
_symmetry.space_group_name_H-M   'P 1'
#
loop_
_entity.id
_entity.type
_entity.pdbx_description
1 polymer ?
#
loop_
_entity_poly.entity_id
_entity_poly.type
_entity_poly.pdbx_seq_one_letter_code
_entity_poly.pdbx_strand_id
1 'polypeptide(L)'
;RISGAGTPTITIEGTGGTLLKGTECTIIPDRLDAGTLAILGALAGNNMRITHCNPDHLSVLIAHLLAVGARIQQGEDWIAVSKAKTLKPLDIKTKEYPGFVTDYQAPFTVLLTQAQGQSLVFETIFEGRLNYIEDLNRMGANIIPCDPHRVIVIGPTPLHGRQVESPDLRAG
;
A
#
# COMPACT_ATOMS: atom_id res chain seq x y z
N ARG A 1 -9.79 -13.08 -30.29
CA ARG A 1 -10.69 -13.10 -29.14
C ARG A 1 -9.86 -13.41 -27.89
N ILE A 2 -10.20 -12.79 -26.74
CA ILE A 2 -9.55 -13.06 -25.44
C ILE A 2 -10.65 -13.52 -24.49
N SER A 3 -10.41 -14.59 -23.75
CA SER A 3 -11.30 -15.13 -22.72
C SER A 3 -10.49 -15.56 -21.48
N GLY A 4 -11.16 -15.69 -20.33
CA GLY A 4 -10.53 -16.08 -19.06
C GLY A 4 -9.88 -14.91 -18.29
N ALA A 5 -10.14 -13.65 -18.66
CA ALA A 5 -9.69 -12.51 -17.87
C ALA A 5 -10.22 -12.62 -16.43
N GLY A 6 -9.35 -12.39 -15.42
CA GLY A 6 -9.67 -12.56 -14.00
C GLY A 6 -9.56 -14.01 -13.48
N THR A 7 -9.14 -14.96 -14.32
CA THR A 7 -8.87 -16.34 -13.93
C THR A 7 -7.38 -16.67 -14.09
N PRO A 8 -6.88 -17.78 -13.50
CA PRO A 8 -5.48 -18.20 -13.68
C PRO A 8 -5.10 -18.54 -15.14
N THR A 9 -6.08 -18.73 -16.03
CA THR A 9 -5.83 -19.11 -17.41
C THR A 9 -6.47 -18.10 -18.36
N ILE A 10 -5.64 -17.49 -19.21
CA ILE A 10 -6.11 -16.59 -20.29
C ILE A 10 -5.91 -17.31 -21.63
N THR A 11 -7.00 -17.42 -22.39
CA THR A 11 -6.97 -17.98 -23.74
C THR A 11 -7.04 -16.85 -24.76
N ILE A 12 -6.11 -16.84 -25.71
CA ILE A 12 -6.05 -15.86 -26.80
C ILE A 12 -6.17 -16.58 -28.13
N GLU A 13 -7.25 -16.33 -28.85
CA GLU A 13 -7.40 -16.78 -30.23
C GLU A 13 -6.67 -15.78 -31.12
N GLY A 14 -5.62 -16.24 -31.79
CA GLY A 14 -4.84 -15.42 -32.75
C GLY A 14 -5.67 -14.97 -33.96
N THR A 15 -5.19 -13.93 -34.62
CA THR A 15 -5.89 -13.30 -35.75
C THR A 15 -5.65 -14.00 -37.10
N GLY A 16 -4.84 -15.08 -37.10
CA GLY A 16 -4.47 -15.78 -38.35
C GLY A 16 -3.65 -14.93 -39.33
N GLY A 17 -2.87 -13.97 -38.79
CA GLY A 17 -2.04 -13.05 -39.58
C GLY A 17 -2.75 -11.76 -40.02
N THR A 18 -4.03 -11.59 -39.67
CA THR A 18 -4.74 -10.32 -39.92
C THR A 18 -4.32 -9.28 -38.88
N LEU A 19 -4.03 -8.05 -39.32
CA LEU A 19 -3.70 -6.95 -38.42
C LEU A 19 -4.87 -6.62 -37.50
N LEU A 20 -4.54 -6.32 -36.23
CA LEU A 20 -5.53 -5.84 -35.28
C LEU A 20 -6.03 -4.46 -35.69
N LYS A 21 -7.31 -4.22 -35.43
CA LYS A 21 -7.91 -2.90 -35.64
C LYS A 21 -7.57 -2.02 -34.46
N GLY A 22 -7.47 -0.69 -34.71
CA GLY A 22 -7.38 0.29 -33.62
C GLY A 22 -8.61 0.24 -32.72
N THR A 23 -8.41 0.56 -31.44
CA THR A 23 -9.48 0.63 -30.45
C THR A 23 -9.19 1.77 -29.47
N GLU A 24 -10.23 2.28 -28.85
CA GLU A 24 -10.13 3.21 -27.74
C GLU A 24 -10.35 2.44 -26.44
N CYS A 25 -9.58 2.74 -25.42
CA CYS A 25 -9.77 2.21 -24.08
C CYS A 25 -9.48 3.29 -23.02
N THR A 26 -10.21 3.22 -21.92
CA THR A 26 -9.91 4.04 -20.74
C THR A 26 -9.06 3.22 -19.79
N ILE A 27 -7.91 3.79 -19.41
CA ILE A 27 -7.02 3.15 -18.41
C ILE A 27 -7.70 3.21 -17.03
N ILE A 28 -7.62 2.12 -16.29
CA ILE A 28 -8.16 2.07 -14.93
C ILE A 28 -7.43 3.04 -14.01
N PRO A 29 -8.08 3.56 -12.95
CA PRO A 29 -7.42 4.41 -11.94
C PRO A 29 -6.22 3.71 -11.30
N ASP A 30 -5.18 4.50 -10.99
CA ASP A 30 -4.01 3.99 -10.27
C ASP A 30 -4.35 3.71 -8.80
N ARG A 31 -4.47 2.43 -8.48
CA ARG A 31 -4.73 2.01 -7.10
C ARG A 31 -3.56 2.28 -6.16
N LEU A 32 -2.31 2.31 -6.67
CA LEU A 32 -1.12 2.50 -5.84
C LEU A 32 -1.07 3.92 -5.30
N ASP A 33 -1.30 4.91 -6.15
CA ASP A 33 -1.40 6.31 -5.73
C ASP A 33 -2.58 6.52 -4.78
N ALA A 34 -3.76 6.00 -5.15
CA ALA A 34 -4.95 6.10 -4.30
C ALA A 34 -4.72 5.45 -2.93
N GLY A 35 -4.05 4.30 -2.88
CA GLY A 35 -3.74 3.60 -1.63
C GLY A 35 -2.71 4.33 -0.77
N THR A 36 -1.67 4.89 -1.37
CA THR A 36 -0.66 5.70 -0.65
C THR A 36 -1.31 6.94 -0.04
N LEU A 37 -2.17 7.63 -0.79
CA LEU A 37 -2.94 8.76 -0.26
C LEU A 37 -3.92 8.32 0.84
N ALA A 38 -4.50 7.12 0.75
CA ALA A 38 -5.35 6.59 1.81
C ALA A 38 -4.56 6.33 3.11
N ILE A 39 -3.35 5.80 3.02
CA ILE A 39 -2.44 5.62 4.16
C ILE A 39 -2.09 6.98 4.78
N LEU A 40 -1.76 7.98 3.96
CA LEU A 40 -1.54 9.35 4.43
C LEU A 40 -2.78 9.91 5.13
N GLY A 41 -3.98 9.68 4.56
CA GLY A 41 -5.25 10.07 5.17
C GLY A 41 -5.48 9.43 6.54
N ALA A 42 -5.09 8.16 6.72
CA ALA A 42 -5.18 7.45 7.99
C ALA A 42 -4.19 7.98 9.04
N LEU A 43 -3.04 8.48 8.62
CA LEU A 43 -2.01 9.03 9.49
C LEU A 43 -2.29 10.48 9.91
N ALA A 44 -2.66 11.34 8.98
CA ALA A 44 -2.74 12.78 9.17
C ALA A 44 -4.07 13.41 8.69
N GLY A 45 -4.93 12.67 8.00
CA GLY A 45 -6.11 13.20 7.34
C GLY A 45 -7.25 13.58 8.30
N ASN A 46 -8.01 14.58 7.88
CA ASN A 46 -9.28 14.93 8.49
C ASN A 46 -10.34 14.90 7.40
N ASN A 47 -10.94 13.72 7.15
CA ASN A 47 -11.86 13.47 6.05
C ASN A 47 -11.21 13.73 4.66
N MET A 48 -9.99 13.23 4.47
CA MET A 48 -9.28 13.33 3.19
C MET A 48 -10.01 12.50 2.14
N ARG A 49 -10.53 13.16 1.10
CA ARG A 49 -11.27 12.50 0.03
C ARG A 49 -10.37 12.29 -1.18
N ILE A 50 -10.32 11.04 -1.64
CA ILE A 50 -9.60 10.58 -2.82
C ILE A 50 -10.67 10.21 -3.85
N THR A 51 -10.68 10.90 -4.98
CA THR A 51 -11.67 10.72 -6.06
C THR A 51 -11.05 10.07 -7.28
N HIS A 52 -11.89 9.61 -8.21
CA HIS A 52 -11.45 8.90 -9.42
C HIS A 52 -10.61 7.65 -9.09
N CYS A 53 -11.00 6.91 -8.06
CA CYS A 53 -10.41 5.62 -7.70
C CYS A 53 -11.51 4.55 -7.66
N ASN A 54 -11.13 3.30 -7.84
CA ASN A 54 -12.04 2.18 -7.64
C ASN A 54 -11.81 1.56 -6.25
N PRO A 55 -12.74 1.70 -5.29
CA PRO A 55 -12.59 1.15 -3.94
C PRO A 55 -12.41 -0.37 -3.91
N ASP A 56 -12.96 -1.11 -4.86
CA ASP A 56 -12.79 -2.58 -4.94
C ASP A 56 -11.33 -2.97 -5.16
N HIS A 57 -10.57 -2.14 -5.90
CA HIS A 57 -9.13 -2.36 -6.09
C HIS A 57 -8.31 -2.12 -4.83
N LEU A 58 -8.89 -1.47 -3.81
CA LEU A 58 -8.28 -1.12 -2.54
C LEU A 58 -8.79 -1.96 -1.37
N SER A 59 -9.64 -2.96 -1.62
CA SER A 59 -10.38 -3.70 -0.59
C SER A 59 -9.49 -4.26 0.52
N VAL A 60 -8.35 -4.86 0.18
CA VAL A 60 -7.40 -5.40 1.17
C VAL A 60 -6.74 -4.28 1.97
N LEU A 61 -6.32 -3.18 1.33
CA LEU A 61 -5.75 -2.03 2.02
C LEU A 61 -6.79 -1.37 2.94
N ILE A 62 -8.02 -1.19 2.48
CA ILE A 62 -9.13 -0.66 3.28
C ILE A 62 -9.35 -1.50 4.54
N ALA A 63 -9.35 -2.83 4.41
CA ALA A 63 -9.46 -3.72 5.56
C ALA A 63 -8.32 -3.52 6.58
N HIS A 64 -7.08 -3.36 6.11
CA HIS A 64 -5.93 -3.09 6.98
C HIS A 64 -6.02 -1.72 7.65
N LEU A 65 -6.43 -0.68 6.92
CA LEU A 65 -6.63 0.67 7.47
C LEU A 65 -7.75 0.71 8.53
N LEU A 66 -8.83 -0.01 8.32
CA LEU A 66 -9.89 -0.17 9.32
C LEU A 66 -9.39 -0.92 10.55
N ALA A 67 -8.57 -1.96 10.37
CA ALA A 67 -8.00 -2.75 11.46
C ALA A 67 -7.07 -1.91 12.36
N VAL A 68 -6.26 -1.02 11.79
CA VAL A 68 -5.43 -0.08 12.59
C VAL A 68 -6.25 1.06 13.20
N GLY A 69 -7.55 1.16 12.88
CA GLY A 69 -8.48 2.09 13.51
C GLY A 69 -8.78 3.35 12.70
N ALA A 70 -8.34 3.47 11.46
CA ALA A 70 -8.75 4.55 10.57
C ALA A 70 -10.26 4.49 10.30
N ARG A 71 -10.86 5.64 10.01
CA ARG A 71 -12.28 5.73 9.61
C ARG A 71 -12.33 5.94 8.11
N ILE A 72 -13.08 5.08 7.42
CA ILE A 72 -13.20 5.10 5.98
C ILE A 72 -14.67 5.15 5.58
N GLN A 73 -14.98 6.02 4.65
CA GLN A 73 -16.23 6.05 3.89
C GLN A 73 -15.87 5.82 2.42
N GLN A 74 -16.75 5.19 1.67
CA GLN A 74 -16.53 4.91 0.25
C GLN A 74 -17.80 5.10 -0.56
N GLY A 75 -17.66 5.50 -1.81
CA GLY A 75 -18.70 5.55 -2.82
C GLY A 75 -18.29 4.74 -4.04
N GLU A 76 -18.89 5.02 -5.17
CA GLU A 76 -18.63 4.28 -6.41
C GLU A 76 -17.21 4.52 -6.94
N ASP A 77 -16.73 5.77 -6.92
CA ASP A 77 -15.46 6.20 -7.48
C ASP A 77 -14.57 7.00 -6.50
N TRP A 78 -14.82 6.88 -5.20
CA TRP A 78 -14.09 7.63 -4.18
C TRP A 78 -14.03 6.89 -2.85
N ILE A 79 -13.01 7.25 -2.08
CA ILE A 79 -12.90 6.93 -0.65
C ILE A 79 -12.61 8.21 0.14
N ALA A 80 -13.08 8.29 1.38
CA ALA A 80 -12.73 9.35 2.32
C ALA A 80 -12.14 8.74 3.58
N VAL A 81 -10.95 9.20 3.96
CA VAL A 81 -10.17 8.62 5.06
C VAL A 81 -9.91 9.67 6.12
N SER A 82 -10.12 9.31 7.37
CA SER A 82 -9.78 10.13 8.53
C SER A 82 -8.93 9.33 9.50
N LYS A 83 -7.97 10.02 10.12
CA LYS A 83 -7.10 9.42 11.12
C LYS A 83 -7.90 8.85 12.29
N ALA A 84 -7.38 7.79 12.88
CA ALA A 84 -7.84 7.29 14.16
C ALA A 84 -7.45 8.23 15.31
N LYS A 85 -8.19 8.18 16.42
CA LYS A 85 -7.73 8.82 17.68
C LYS A 85 -6.46 8.14 18.18
N THR A 86 -6.38 6.84 18.01
CA THR A 86 -5.27 6.00 18.39
C THR A 86 -5.09 4.93 17.33
N LEU A 87 -3.90 4.82 16.75
CA LEU A 87 -3.55 3.77 15.82
C LEU A 87 -3.22 2.49 16.58
N LYS A 88 -3.76 1.37 16.13
CA LYS A 88 -3.49 0.04 16.69
C LYS A 88 -2.37 -0.65 15.89
N PRO A 89 -1.55 -1.46 16.55
CA PRO A 89 -0.58 -2.28 15.84
C PRO A 89 -1.28 -3.32 14.95
N LEU A 90 -0.63 -3.68 13.86
CA LEU A 90 -1.12 -4.68 12.92
C LEU A 90 0.06 -5.35 12.22
N ASP A 91 0.06 -6.67 12.19
CA ASP A 91 1.03 -7.41 11.39
C ASP A 91 0.61 -7.38 9.93
N ILE A 92 1.56 -7.04 9.04
CA ILE A 92 1.35 -7.06 7.61
C ILE A 92 2.31 -8.03 6.93
N LYS A 93 1.80 -8.69 5.89
CA LYS A 93 2.58 -9.54 5.00
C LYS A 93 2.27 -9.16 3.57
N THR A 94 3.29 -8.79 2.81
CA THR A 94 3.11 -8.47 1.40
C THR A 94 2.73 -9.72 0.60
N LYS A 95 1.88 -9.53 -0.40
CA LYS A 95 1.43 -10.57 -1.31
C LYS A 95 1.02 -9.92 -2.63
N GLU A 96 1.12 -10.68 -3.71
CA GLU A 96 0.63 -10.25 -5.02
C GLU A 96 -0.86 -9.89 -4.96
N TYR A 97 -1.27 -8.98 -5.85
CA TYR A 97 -2.68 -8.61 -5.98
C TYR A 97 -3.55 -9.87 -6.22
N PRO A 98 -4.71 -9.97 -5.53
CA PRO A 98 -5.37 -8.97 -4.70
C PRO A 98 -4.94 -8.95 -3.21
N GLY A 99 -3.76 -9.45 -2.85
CA GLY A 99 -3.24 -9.36 -1.49
C GLY A 99 -2.75 -7.95 -1.11
N PHE A 100 -2.07 -7.83 0.05
CA PHE A 100 -1.44 -6.58 0.47
C PHE A 100 -0.19 -6.33 -0.38
N VAL A 101 -0.31 -5.47 -1.37
CA VAL A 101 0.75 -5.25 -2.36
C VAL A 101 1.97 -4.57 -1.73
N THR A 102 3.15 -4.97 -2.20
CA THR A 102 4.43 -4.52 -1.67
C THR A 102 4.66 -3.00 -1.81
N ASP A 103 3.99 -2.32 -2.76
CA ASP A 103 4.09 -0.86 -2.92
C ASP A 103 3.45 -0.09 -1.75
N TYR A 104 2.56 -0.71 -0.98
CA TYR A 104 2.02 -0.11 0.26
C TYR A 104 2.89 -0.38 1.49
N GLN A 105 3.87 -1.27 1.38
CA GLN A 105 4.64 -1.75 2.52
C GLN A 105 5.40 -0.61 3.22
N ALA A 106 6.16 0.21 2.48
CA ALA A 106 6.92 1.31 3.07
C ALA A 106 6.00 2.41 3.69
N PRO A 107 5.02 2.98 2.98
CA PRO A 107 4.13 3.98 3.59
C PRO A 107 3.31 3.41 4.75
N PHE A 108 2.91 2.13 4.71
CA PHE A 108 2.20 1.51 5.83
C PHE A 108 3.12 1.28 7.03
N THR A 109 4.40 0.99 6.82
CA THR A 109 5.41 0.92 7.89
C THR A 109 5.55 2.27 8.60
N VAL A 110 5.57 3.38 7.86
CA VAL A 110 5.55 4.72 8.46
C VAL A 110 4.31 4.92 9.33
N LEU A 111 3.13 4.49 8.88
CA LEU A 111 1.91 4.55 9.69
C LEU A 111 2.05 3.71 10.97
N LEU A 112 2.62 2.51 10.88
CA LEU A 112 2.82 1.63 12.03
C LEU A 112 3.81 2.19 13.06
N THR A 113 4.77 3.07 12.67
CA THR A 113 5.62 3.77 13.66
C THR A 113 4.82 4.66 14.60
N GLN A 114 3.58 5.02 14.27
CA GLN A 114 2.67 5.83 15.08
C GLN A 114 1.60 4.97 15.79
N ALA A 115 1.62 3.65 15.62
CA ALA A 115 0.69 2.72 16.27
C ALA A 115 1.12 2.42 17.72
N GLN A 116 0.17 2.19 18.61
CA GLN A 116 0.47 1.88 20.03
C GLN A 116 0.73 0.39 20.20
N GLY A 117 1.97 -0.03 20.08
CA GLY A 117 2.40 -1.41 20.29
C GLY A 117 3.42 -1.89 19.26
N GLN A 118 3.48 -3.19 19.05
CA GLN A 118 4.40 -3.85 18.13
C GLN A 118 3.66 -4.38 16.91
N SER A 119 4.26 -4.24 15.75
CA SER A 119 3.77 -4.75 14.46
C SER A 119 4.87 -5.48 13.74
N LEU A 120 4.56 -6.60 13.13
CA LEU A 120 5.46 -7.32 12.23
C LEU A 120 5.20 -6.87 10.79
N VAL A 121 6.26 -6.48 10.09
CA VAL A 121 6.23 -6.25 8.64
C VAL A 121 7.03 -7.36 7.98
N PHE A 122 6.37 -8.12 7.09
CA PHE A 122 6.97 -9.22 6.36
C PHE A 122 6.88 -8.97 4.86
N GLU A 123 8.04 -8.65 4.23
CA GLU A 123 8.18 -8.50 2.78
C GLU A 123 8.44 -9.86 2.15
N THR A 124 7.60 -10.28 1.21
CA THR A 124 7.71 -11.60 0.57
C THR A 124 7.88 -11.54 -0.95
N ILE A 125 7.88 -10.34 -1.54
CA ILE A 125 7.90 -10.16 -2.99
C ILE A 125 9.31 -9.79 -3.47
N PHE A 126 9.97 -8.83 -2.81
CA PHE A 126 11.27 -8.33 -3.24
C PHE A 126 12.32 -8.40 -2.14
N GLU A 127 13.51 -8.83 -2.52
CA GLU A 127 14.69 -8.73 -1.67
C GLU A 127 15.16 -7.27 -1.54
N GLY A 128 15.71 -6.91 -0.38
CA GLY A 128 16.29 -5.59 -0.14
C GLY A 128 15.29 -4.44 -0.05
N ARG A 129 13.99 -4.69 -0.15
CA ARG A 129 12.97 -3.64 -0.13
C ARG A 129 12.74 -3.02 1.26
N LEU A 130 13.43 -3.50 2.28
CA LEU A 130 13.44 -2.95 3.64
C LEU A 130 14.61 -1.98 3.91
N ASN A 131 15.39 -1.59 2.90
CA ASN A 131 16.57 -0.73 3.09
C ASN A 131 16.23 0.66 3.65
N TYR A 132 15.03 1.20 3.40
CA TYR A 132 14.56 2.49 3.92
C TYR A 132 14.42 2.50 5.46
N ILE A 133 14.38 1.33 6.11
CA ILE A 133 14.25 1.20 7.57
C ILE A 133 15.38 1.92 8.31
N GLU A 134 16.60 1.90 7.75
CA GLU A 134 17.72 2.60 8.36
C GLU A 134 17.48 4.11 8.42
N ASP A 135 16.92 4.69 7.37
CA ASP A 135 16.59 6.11 7.34
C ASP A 135 15.43 6.45 8.28
N LEU A 136 14.40 5.61 8.37
CA LEU A 136 13.33 5.80 9.37
C LEU A 136 13.90 5.74 10.80
N ASN A 137 14.80 4.82 11.11
CA ASN A 137 15.45 4.76 12.41
C ASN A 137 16.30 6.01 12.71
N ARG A 138 17.00 6.54 11.68
CA ARG A 138 17.72 7.82 11.79
C ARG A 138 16.77 9.01 12.01
N MET A 139 15.51 8.91 11.56
CA MET A 139 14.45 9.90 11.82
C MET A 139 13.82 9.75 13.21
N GLY A 140 14.18 8.72 13.98
CA GLY A 140 13.68 8.48 15.35
C GLY A 140 12.67 7.32 15.44
N ALA A 141 12.43 6.57 14.39
CA ALA A 141 11.64 5.35 14.49
C ALA A 141 12.35 4.30 15.35
N ASN A 142 11.57 3.37 15.89
CA ASN A 142 12.09 2.20 16.61
C ASN A 142 11.69 0.94 15.81
N ILE A 143 12.53 0.60 14.83
CA ILE A 143 12.30 -0.54 13.96
C ILE A 143 13.49 -1.49 14.07
N ILE A 144 13.20 -2.74 14.39
CA ILE A 144 14.20 -3.79 14.64
C ILE A 144 14.19 -4.76 13.45
N PRO A 145 15.26 -4.81 12.63
CA PRO A 145 15.42 -5.83 11.62
C PRO A 145 15.56 -7.23 12.26
N CYS A 146 14.73 -8.18 11.83
CA CYS A 146 14.80 -9.57 12.27
C CYS A 146 15.62 -10.41 11.29
N ASP A 147 15.39 -10.19 10.02
CA ASP A 147 16.09 -10.82 8.89
C ASP A 147 15.91 -9.95 7.62
N PRO A 148 16.42 -10.36 6.43
CA PRO A 148 16.30 -9.57 5.21
C PRO A 148 14.86 -9.26 4.77
N HIS A 149 13.88 -9.99 5.29
CA HIS A 149 12.48 -9.91 4.88
C HIS A 149 11.54 -9.44 5.98
N ARG A 150 11.99 -9.39 7.25
CA ARG A 150 11.11 -9.10 8.39
C ARG A 150 11.69 -8.04 9.31
N VAL A 151 10.81 -7.13 9.72
CA VAL A 151 11.13 -6.14 10.75
C VAL A 151 10.00 -6.06 11.77
N ILE A 152 10.35 -5.72 13.02
CA ILE A 152 9.39 -5.36 14.07
C ILE A 152 9.39 -3.85 14.20
N VAL A 153 8.21 -3.26 14.06
CA VAL A 153 7.97 -1.82 14.25
C VAL A 153 7.37 -1.60 15.64
N ILE A 154 8.00 -0.76 16.44
CA ILE A 154 7.56 -0.43 17.80
C ILE A 154 7.15 1.04 17.82
N GLY A 155 5.88 1.30 18.12
CA GLY A 155 5.34 2.67 18.17
C GLY A 155 4.51 2.93 19.43
N PRO A 156 4.06 4.17 19.64
CA PRO A 156 4.32 5.34 18.81
C PRO A 156 5.72 5.94 19.05
N THR A 157 6.34 6.43 17.99
CA THR A 157 7.63 7.12 18.06
C THR A 157 7.55 8.50 17.40
N PRO A 158 8.09 9.57 18.00
CA PRO A 158 8.17 10.87 17.36
C PRO A 158 9.22 10.83 16.24
N LEU A 159 8.79 11.10 15.00
CA LEU A 159 9.71 11.19 13.88
C LEU A 159 10.18 12.63 13.70
N HIS A 160 11.45 12.80 13.32
CA HIS A 160 12.07 14.08 13.03
C HIS A 160 12.38 14.18 11.53
N GLY A 161 12.14 15.35 10.93
CA GLY A 161 12.47 15.62 9.52
C GLY A 161 13.97 15.48 9.28
N ARG A 162 14.35 14.83 8.18
CA ARG A 162 15.72 14.61 7.77
C ARG A 162 15.82 14.60 6.25
N GLN A 163 16.99 14.91 5.71
CA GLN A 163 17.28 14.66 4.31
C GLN A 163 17.53 13.17 4.13
N VAL A 164 16.77 12.55 3.24
CA VAL A 164 16.87 11.14 2.88
C VAL A 164 17.02 11.01 1.37
N GLU A 165 17.61 9.93 0.92
CA GLU A 165 17.71 9.59 -0.50
C GLU A 165 16.75 8.45 -0.79
N SER A 166 16.05 8.54 -1.92
CA SER A 166 15.15 7.49 -2.39
C SER A 166 15.83 6.67 -3.48
N PRO A 167 16.36 5.47 -3.18
CA PRO A 167 16.96 4.60 -4.17
C PRO A 167 15.91 3.79 -4.95
N ASP A 168 14.67 3.75 -4.50
CA ASP A 168 13.58 3.00 -5.10
C ASP A 168 12.53 3.96 -5.68
N LEU A 169 12.05 3.64 -6.89
CA LEU A 169 11.08 4.48 -7.60
C LEU A 169 9.71 4.54 -6.89
N ARG A 170 9.33 3.50 -6.17
CA ARG A 170 8.00 3.36 -5.55
C ARG A 170 8.05 3.27 -4.02
N ALA A 171 9.07 2.65 -3.46
CA ALA A 171 9.19 2.41 -2.02
C ALA A 171 10.12 3.41 -1.31
N GLY A 172 10.65 4.37 -2.05
CA GLY A 172 11.53 5.41 -1.53
C GLY A 172 10.86 6.72 -1.20
#